data_8b09455b78ba8a02504fa8a47999ea8b
#
_entry.id   8b09455b78ba8a02504fa8a47999ea8b
#
_cell.length_a   1.000
_cell.length_b   1.000
_cell.length_c   1.000
_cell.angle_alpha   90.00
_cell.angle_beta   90.00
_cell.angle_gamma   90.00
#
_symmetry.space_group_name_H-M   'P 1'
#
loop_
_entity.id
_entity.type
_entity.pdbx_description
1 polymer ?
#
loop_
_entity_poly.entity_id
_entity_poly.type
_entity_poly.pdbx_seq_one_letter_code
_entity_poly.pdbx_strand_id
1 'polypeptide(L)'
;MSKNLKHYQATTRLVTHALFALYFHIQGNKGYTPIKRRNEILVKFIKGQQKKAVYSTLKKEIKTMLAIGRNPKGNLEARLHEINRLNLEYKAKLTDADTLYVLFNHLYEALNLSSQLTQPETAIEEDILYMNQSDIEDGFDEQNNQIKPLGITVKTQRLEALIHHINSQDTYTIEVVGAENDVISLRLHKKAKVEGQSKAS
;
A
#
# COMPACT_ATOMS: atom_id res chain seq x y z
N MET A 1 9.38 9.32 -3.08
CA MET A 1 8.39 8.69 -2.20
C MET A 1 8.24 9.48 -0.91
N SER A 2 7.05 9.91 -0.58
CA SER A 2 6.83 10.53 0.73
C SER A 2 7.23 9.53 1.82
N LYS A 3 8.17 9.93 2.71
CA LYS A 3 8.57 9.15 3.89
C LYS A 3 7.34 8.65 4.68
N ASN A 4 6.28 9.45 4.66
CA ASN A 4 5.03 9.18 5.36
C ASN A 4 4.29 7.95 4.81
N LEU A 5 4.29 7.73 3.50
CA LEU A 5 3.56 6.62 2.90
C LEU A 5 4.24 5.26 3.16
N LYS A 6 5.57 5.18 3.00
CA LYS A 6 6.33 3.95 3.38
C LYS A 6 6.15 3.61 4.86
N HIS A 7 6.22 4.64 5.70
CA HIS A 7 5.99 4.50 7.14
C HIS A 7 4.58 3.97 7.44
N TYR A 8 3.57 4.56 6.80
CA TYR A 8 2.17 4.14 6.91
C TYR A 8 1.99 2.67 6.50
N GLN A 9 2.47 2.28 5.31
CA GLN A 9 2.34 0.90 4.81
C GLN A 9 3.04 -0.11 5.72
N ALA A 10 4.27 0.20 6.17
CA ALA A 10 5.01 -0.64 7.09
C ALA A 10 4.29 -0.77 8.44
N THR A 11 3.72 0.33 8.96
CA THR A 11 2.95 0.34 10.22
C THR A 11 1.69 -0.50 10.10
N THR A 12 0.89 -0.30 9.05
CA THR A 12 -0.31 -1.09 8.79
C THR A 12 0.02 -2.59 8.73
N ARG A 13 1.04 -2.96 7.94
CA ARG A 13 1.48 -4.35 7.80
C ARG A 13 1.89 -4.95 9.15
N LEU A 14 2.71 -4.24 9.93
CA LEU A 14 3.19 -4.73 11.23
C LEU A 14 2.03 -4.95 12.21
N VAL A 15 1.14 -3.97 12.34
CA VAL A 15 0.00 -4.00 13.26
C VAL A 15 -0.97 -5.12 12.89
N THR A 16 -1.36 -5.21 11.61
CA THR A 16 -2.27 -6.26 11.13
C THR A 16 -1.70 -7.65 11.37
N HIS A 17 -0.43 -7.87 11.02
CA HIS A 17 0.20 -9.18 11.23
C HIS A 17 0.38 -9.52 12.72
N ALA A 18 0.65 -8.52 13.57
CA ALA A 18 0.75 -8.73 15.01
C ALA A 18 -0.61 -9.14 15.62
N LEU A 19 -1.70 -8.48 15.24
CA LEU A 19 -3.06 -8.82 15.67
C LEU A 19 -3.47 -10.21 15.15
N PHE A 20 -3.19 -10.54 13.88
CA PHE A 20 -3.44 -11.89 13.37
C PHE A 20 -2.65 -12.95 14.14
N ALA A 21 -1.36 -12.73 14.39
CA ALA A 21 -0.55 -13.66 15.17
C ALA A 21 -1.12 -13.89 16.58
N LEU A 22 -1.64 -12.83 17.22
CA LEU A 22 -2.33 -12.95 18.50
C LEU A 22 -3.59 -13.80 18.37
N TYR A 23 -4.48 -13.46 17.43
CA TYR A 23 -5.79 -14.11 17.31
C TYR A 23 -5.68 -15.57 16.89
N PHE A 24 -4.81 -15.91 15.95
CA PHE A 24 -4.53 -17.31 15.63
C PHE A 24 -3.99 -18.11 16.82
N HIS A 25 -3.17 -17.47 17.66
CA HIS A 25 -2.62 -18.15 18.84
C HIS A 25 -3.67 -18.40 19.93
N ILE A 26 -4.62 -17.48 20.12
CA ILE A 26 -5.65 -17.60 21.17
C ILE A 26 -6.91 -18.35 20.71
N GLN A 27 -7.15 -18.46 19.38
CA GLN A 27 -8.33 -19.12 18.84
C GLN A 27 -8.44 -20.60 19.27
N GLY A 28 -7.32 -21.27 19.48
CA GLY A 28 -7.27 -22.65 19.96
C GLY A 28 -7.52 -22.83 21.46
N ASN A 29 -7.58 -21.73 22.23
CA ASN A 29 -7.76 -21.78 23.68
C ASN A 29 -9.25 -21.68 24.04
N LYS A 30 -9.79 -22.67 24.77
CA LYS A 30 -11.19 -22.69 25.18
C LYS A 30 -11.54 -21.69 26.31
N GLY A 31 -10.62 -20.83 26.73
CA GLY A 31 -10.82 -19.93 27.87
C GLY A 31 -10.31 -18.51 27.63
N TYR A 32 -10.63 -17.61 28.56
CA TYR A 32 -10.15 -16.24 28.55
C TYR A 32 -8.62 -16.18 28.62
N THR A 33 -8.01 -15.45 27.69
CA THR A 33 -6.56 -15.19 27.69
C THR A 33 -6.26 -13.82 28.33
N PRO A 34 -5.62 -13.78 29.52
CA PRO A 34 -5.33 -12.52 30.21
C PRO A 34 -4.44 -11.57 29.40
N ILE A 35 -4.56 -10.26 29.68
CA ILE A 35 -3.79 -9.19 29.00
C ILE A 35 -2.27 -9.48 29.04
N LYS A 36 -1.75 -9.93 30.18
CA LYS A 36 -0.34 -10.30 30.32
C LYS A 36 0.08 -11.32 29.28
N ARG A 37 -0.70 -12.38 29.10
CA ARG A 37 -0.40 -13.44 28.13
C ARG A 37 -0.53 -12.93 26.68
N ARG A 38 -1.52 -12.11 26.38
CA ARG A 38 -1.69 -11.45 25.09
C ARG A 38 -0.48 -10.56 24.77
N ASN A 39 -0.02 -9.77 25.72
CA ASN A 39 1.18 -8.95 25.60
C ASN A 39 2.43 -9.79 25.33
N GLU A 40 2.62 -10.93 26.00
CA GLU A 40 3.77 -11.84 25.77
C GLU A 40 3.82 -12.33 24.31
N ILE A 41 2.65 -12.73 23.76
CA ILE A 41 2.52 -13.20 22.38
C ILE A 41 2.89 -12.07 21.41
N LEU A 42 2.30 -10.89 21.59
CA LEU A 42 2.55 -9.73 20.75
C LEU A 42 4.00 -9.26 20.81
N VAL A 43 4.59 -9.19 22.00
CA VAL A 43 6.01 -8.83 22.19
C VAL A 43 6.92 -9.82 21.48
N LYS A 44 6.67 -11.13 21.60
CA LYS A 44 7.44 -12.16 20.91
C LYS A 44 7.38 -11.97 19.39
N PHE A 45 6.18 -11.76 18.84
CA PHE A 45 5.98 -11.53 17.42
C PHE A 45 6.72 -10.26 16.94
N ILE A 46 6.44 -9.10 17.55
CA ILE A 46 6.99 -7.80 17.14
C ILE A 46 8.52 -7.79 17.28
N LYS A 47 9.08 -8.40 18.33
CA LYS A 47 10.53 -8.56 18.49
C LYS A 47 11.15 -9.35 17.33
N GLY A 48 10.48 -10.39 16.85
CA GLY A 48 10.91 -11.19 15.69
C GLY A 48 10.89 -10.39 14.38
N GLN A 49 10.07 -9.35 14.26
CA GLN A 49 10.01 -8.49 13.07
C GLN A 49 11.06 -7.37 13.06
N GLN A 50 11.64 -7.02 14.19
CA GLN A 50 12.51 -5.84 14.38
C GLN A 50 13.70 -5.77 13.41
N LYS A 51 14.24 -6.92 13.00
CA LYS A 51 15.42 -7.00 12.11
C LYS A 51 15.08 -7.01 10.62
N LYS A 52 13.80 -7.09 10.24
CA LYS A 52 13.41 -7.15 8.84
C LYS A 52 13.51 -5.78 8.18
N ALA A 53 14.12 -5.73 6.99
CA ALA A 53 14.35 -4.49 6.23
C ALA A 53 13.06 -3.70 5.97
N VAL A 54 11.93 -4.40 5.73
CA VAL A 54 10.62 -3.79 5.49
C VAL A 54 10.13 -2.91 6.65
N TYR A 55 10.63 -3.14 7.88
CA TYR A 55 10.29 -2.37 9.09
C TYR A 55 11.41 -1.43 9.55
N SER A 56 12.40 -1.17 8.69
CA SER A 56 13.54 -0.29 9.02
C SER A 56 13.12 1.13 9.41
N THR A 57 12.02 1.63 8.86
CA THR A 57 11.45 2.94 9.17
C THR A 57 10.72 3.00 10.51
N LEU A 58 10.39 1.84 11.12
CA LEU A 58 9.58 1.72 12.34
C LEU A 58 10.39 1.45 13.61
N LYS A 59 11.69 1.70 13.62
CA LYS A 59 12.56 1.36 14.76
C LYS A 59 12.11 1.99 16.08
N LYS A 60 11.63 3.25 16.05
CA LYS A 60 11.15 3.97 17.25
C LYS A 60 9.81 3.40 17.72
N GLU A 61 8.88 3.22 16.79
CA GLU A 61 7.54 2.68 17.04
C GLU A 61 7.61 1.27 17.61
N ILE A 62 8.45 0.41 17.03
CA ILE A 62 8.69 -0.95 17.54
C ILE A 62 9.22 -0.91 18.97
N LYS A 63 10.20 -0.04 19.29
CA LYS A 63 10.70 0.12 20.65
C LYS A 63 9.57 0.52 21.62
N THR A 64 8.73 1.47 21.23
CA THR A 64 7.57 1.91 22.03
C THR A 64 6.57 0.79 22.23
N MET A 65 6.20 0.04 21.18
CA MET A 65 5.30 -1.11 21.28
C MET A 65 5.85 -2.18 22.24
N LEU A 66 7.14 -2.50 22.12
CA LEU A 66 7.79 -3.46 23.02
C LEU A 66 7.84 -2.98 24.48
N ALA A 67 8.02 -1.67 24.70
CA ALA A 67 7.98 -1.08 26.05
C ALA A 67 6.58 -1.20 26.66
N ILE A 68 5.51 -0.88 25.89
CA ILE A 68 4.12 -1.02 26.34
C ILE A 68 3.81 -2.47 26.69
N GLY A 69 4.16 -3.42 25.81
CA GLY A 69 3.85 -4.84 26.04
C GLY A 69 4.63 -5.47 27.21
N ARG A 70 5.78 -4.90 27.60
CA ARG A 70 6.56 -5.34 28.78
C ARG A 70 6.13 -4.67 30.07
N ASN A 71 5.37 -3.57 30.00
CA ASN A 71 4.86 -2.91 31.19
C ASN A 71 3.73 -3.76 31.80
N PRO A 72 3.77 -4.09 33.11
CA PRO A 72 2.73 -4.86 33.77
C PRO A 72 1.32 -4.24 33.69
N LYS A 73 1.25 -2.90 33.57
CA LYS A 73 0.00 -2.14 33.38
C LYS A 73 -0.31 -1.85 31.92
N GLY A 74 0.55 -2.25 30.98
CA GLY A 74 0.40 -1.97 29.54
C GLY A 74 -0.62 -2.90 28.89
N ASN A 75 -1.31 -2.38 27.88
CA ASN A 75 -2.19 -3.15 27.00
C ASN A 75 -1.75 -2.91 25.55
N LEU A 76 -0.87 -3.79 25.07
CA LEU A 76 -0.31 -3.66 23.72
C LEU A 76 -1.37 -3.89 22.64
N GLU A 77 -2.30 -4.82 22.87
CA GLU A 77 -3.40 -5.07 21.93
C GLU A 77 -4.26 -3.83 21.72
N ALA A 78 -4.70 -3.18 22.79
CA ALA A 78 -5.46 -1.94 22.71
C ALA A 78 -4.69 -0.85 21.95
N ARG A 79 -3.37 -0.74 22.19
CA ARG A 79 -2.53 0.21 21.44
C ARG A 79 -2.43 -0.12 19.97
N LEU A 80 -2.32 -1.40 19.59
CA LEU A 80 -2.31 -1.80 18.19
C LEU A 80 -3.65 -1.51 17.50
N HIS A 81 -4.78 -1.71 18.18
CA HIS A 81 -6.08 -1.31 17.65
C HIS A 81 -6.21 0.19 17.43
N GLU A 82 -5.70 1.00 18.37
CA GLU A 82 -5.67 2.46 18.21
C GLU A 82 -4.85 2.87 16.98
N ILE A 83 -3.65 2.31 16.82
CA ILE A 83 -2.81 2.57 15.65
C ILE A 83 -3.53 2.14 14.36
N ASN A 84 -4.19 0.98 14.37
CA ASN A 84 -4.95 0.51 13.21
C ASN A 84 -6.09 1.46 12.84
N ARG A 85 -6.81 1.97 13.82
CA ARG A 85 -7.88 2.98 13.62
C ARG A 85 -7.32 4.25 12.97
N LEU A 86 -6.22 4.79 13.51
CA LEU A 86 -5.55 5.96 12.93
C LEU A 86 -5.06 5.72 11.51
N ASN A 87 -4.57 4.51 11.23
CA ASN A 87 -4.17 4.12 9.88
C ASN A 87 -5.36 4.06 8.91
N LEU A 88 -6.50 3.56 9.35
CA LEU A 88 -7.73 3.53 8.53
C LEU A 88 -8.24 4.94 8.24
N GLU A 89 -8.20 5.83 9.23
CA GLU A 89 -8.53 7.25 9.04
C GLU A 89 -7.57 7.95 8.06
N TYR A 90 -6.28 7.65 8.14
CA TYR A 90 -5.30 8.15 7.18
C TYR A 90 -5.57 7.60 5.76
N LYS A 91 -5.85 6.30 5.64
CA LYS A 91 -6.22 5.68 4.35
C LYS A 91 -7.45 6.34 3.72
N ALA A 92 -8.45 6.68 4.53
CA ALA A 92 -9.66 7.35 4.06
C ALA A 92 -9.41 8.77 3.52
N LYS A 93 -8.30 9.39 3.90
CA LYS A 93 -7.88 10.73 3.44
C LYS A 93 -6.95 10.69 2.22
N LEU A 94 -6.50 9.50 1.78
CA LEU A 94 -5.68 9.39 0.58
C LEU A 94 -6.51 9.78 -0.64
N THR A 95 -5.96 10.69 -1.43
CA THR A 95 -6.50 11.10 -2.72
C THR A 95 -6.19 10.06 -3.79
N ASP A 96 -6.79 10.22 -4.98
CA ASP A 96 -6.50 9.34 -6.11
C ASP A 96 -5.08 9.57 -6.63
N ALA A 97 -4.57 10.79 -6.55
CA ALA A 97 -3.17 11.10 -6.86
C ALA A 97 -2.20 10.37 -5.91
N ASP A 98 -2.50 10.32 -4.59
CA ASP A 98 -1.72 9.53 -3.64
C ASP A 98 -1.75 8.03 -3.99
N THR A 99 -2.91 7.55 -4.42
CA THR A 99 -3.11 6.14 -4.79
C THR A 99 -2.36 5.77 -6.06
N LEU A 100 -2.33 6.66 -7.06
CA LEU A 100 -1.52 6.51 -8.27
C LEU A 100 -0.02 6.44 -7.93
N TYR A 101 0.43 7.32 -7.05
CA TYR A 101 1.81 7.29 -6.58
C TYR A 101 2.16 5.98 -5.86
N VAL A 102 1.24 5.43 -5.06
CA VAL A 102 1.39 4.10 -4.44
C VAL A 102 1.55 3.02 -5.50
N LEU A 103 0.73 3.05 -6.54
CA LEU A 103 0.79 2.07 -7.64
C LEU A 103 2.17 2.09 -8.30
N PHE A 104 2.67 3.25 -8.72
CA PHE A 104 3.97 3.33 -9.39
C PHE A 104 5.14 2.87 -8.50
N ASN A 105 5.11 3.20 -7.21
CA ASN A 105 6.12 2.68 -6.30
C ASN A 105 6.05 1.15 -6.15
N HIS A 106 4.85 0.58 -6.16
CA HIS A 106 4.68 -0.85 -6.09
C HIS A 106 5.19 -1.55 -7.37
N LEU A 107 4.94 -0.97 -8.54
CA LEU A 107 5.47 -1.45 -9.81
C LEU A 107 7.00 -1.39 -9.85
N TYR A 108 7.59 -0.34 -9.29
CA TYR A 108 9.04 -0.25 -9.15
C TYR A 108 9.60 -1.33 -8.22
N GLU A 109 9.00 -1.53 -7.05
CA GLU A 109 9.46 -2.52 -6.07
C GLU A 109 9.27 -3.97 -6.54
N ALA A 110 8.19 -4.27 -7.26
CA ALA A 110 7.84 -5.63 -7.69
C ALA A 110 8.42 -6.01 -9.05
N LEU A 111 8.44 -5.07 -10.00
CA LEU A 111 8.79 -5.32 -11.39
C LEU A 111 10.01 -4.50 -11.87
N ASN A 112 10.60 -3.66 -11.02
CA ASN A 112 11.66 -2.72 -11.38
C ASN A 112 11.28 -1.81 -12.56
N LEU A 113 9.99 -1.46 -12.67
CA LEU A 113 9.47 -0.51 -13.65
C LEU A 113 9.45 0.89 -13.02
N SER A 114 10.26 1.80 -13.52
CA SER A 114 10.24 3.20 -13.08
C SER A 114 9.16 3.99 -13.81
N SER A 115 8.84 5.20 -13.34
CA SER A 115 7.88 6.10 -14.00
C SER A 115 8.47 7.48 -14.20
N GLN A 116 8.18 8.11 -15.35
CA GLN A 116 8.65 9.44 -15.71
C GLN A 116 7.56 10.20 -16.48
N LEU A 117 7.67 11.53 -16.49
CA LEU A 117 6.91 12.36 -17.41
C LEU A 117 7.55 12.33 -18.80
N THR A 118 6.72 12.22 -19.82
CA THR A 118 7.16 12.35 -21.22
C THR A 118 7.66 13.78 -21.46
N GLN A 119 8.84 13.91 -22.04
CA GLN A 119 9.37 15.19 -22.54
C GLN A 119 9.41 15.17 -24.07
N PRO A 120 9.27 16.31 -24.75
CA PRO A 120 9.06 16.39 -26.21
C PRO A 120 10.12 15.67 -27.07
N GLU A 121 11.33 15.47 -26.56
CA GLU A 121 12.45 14.85 -27.32
C GLU A 121 12.99 13.58 -26.66
N THR A 122 12.29 13.04 -25.67
CA THR A 122 12.79 11.87 -24.93
C THR A 122 12.53 10.58 -25.69
N ALA A 123 13.58 9.84 -26.01
CA ALA A 123 13.45 8.47 -26.50
C ALA A 123 12.79 7.58 -25.41
N ILE A 124 11.89 6.70 -25.85
CA ILE A 124 11.24 5.74 -24.93
C ILE A 124 12.26 4.65 -24.56
N GLU A 125 12.72 4.69 -23.32
CA GLU A 125 13.64 3.69 -22.76
C GLU A 125 12.90 2.46 -22.28
N GLU A 126 13.60 1.32 -22.19
CA GLU A 126 13.03 0.06 -21.72
C GLU A 126 12.76 0.11 -20.22
N ASP A 127 11.64 -0.50 -19.81
CA ASP A 127 11.21 -0.64 -18.41
C ASP A 127 10.92 0.72 -17.71
N ILE A 128 10.58 1.76 -18.47
CA ILE A 128 10.09 3.04 -17.95
C ILE A 128 8.66 3.28 -18.41
N LEU A 129 7.78 3.60 -17.48
CA LEU A 129 6.40 4.01 -17.70
C LEU A 129 6.36 5.52 -17.93
N TYR A 130 6.05 5.96 -19.15
CA TYR A 130 5.96 7.37 -19.50
C TYR A 130 4.52 7.86 -19.46
N MET A 131 4.30 9.04 -18.88
CA MET A 131 3.01 9.71 -18.81
C MET A 131 3.14 11.14 -19.29
N ASN A 132 2.15 11.63 -20.05
CA ASN A 132 2.12 13.03 -20.46
C ASN A 132 1.68 13.92 -19.29
N GLN A 133 2.32 15.06 -19.13
CA GLN A 133 1.94 16.04 -18.11
C GLN A 133 0.50 16.51 -18.29
N SER A 134 0.07 16.79 -19.53
CA SER A 134 -1.30 17.19 -19.84
C SER A 134 -2.34 16.13 -19.44
N ASP A 135 -2.04 14.82 -19.64
CA ASP A 135 -2.94 13.74 -19.23
C ASP A 135 -3.12 13.69 -17.71
N ILE A 136 -2.08 14.04 -16.96
CA ILE A 136 -2.15 14.12 -15.50
C ILE A 136 -2.94 15.36 -15.07
N GLU A 137 -2.66 16.53 -15.63
CA GLU A 137 -3.35 17.78 -15.31
C GLU A 137 -4.84 17.68 -15.61
N ASP A 138 -5.21 17.12 -16.78
CA ASP A 138 -6.60 16.90 -17.18
C ASP A 138 -7.27 15.71 -16.49
N GLY A 139 -6.47 14.78 -16.00
CA GLY A 139 -6.92 13.51 -15.42
C GLY A 139 -7.42 13.62 -13.98
N PHE A 140 -7.09 14.72 -13.28
CA PHE A 140 -7.45 14.94 -11.88
C PHE A 140 -8.20 16.26 -11.69
N ASP A 141 -9.14 16.28 -10.74
CA ASP A 141 -9.82 17.50 -10.30
C ASP A 141 -9.00 18.24 -9.22
N GLU A 142 -9.52 19.42 -8.80
CA GLU A 142 -8.89 20.24 -7.75
C GLU A 142 -8.75 19.54 -6.39
N GLN A 143 -9.51 18.49 -6.14
CA GLN A 143 -9.44 17.66 -4.95
C GLN A 143 -8.53 16.44 -5.13
N ASN A 144 -7.81 16.36 -6.26
CA ASN A 144 -6.97 15.23 -6.66
C ASN A 144 -7.73 13.90 -6.80
N ASN A 145 -9.02 13.94 -7.19
CA ASN A 145 -9.74 12.75 -7.63
C ASN A 145 -9.47 12.52 -9.11
N GLN A 146 -9.24 11.28 -9.49
CA GLN A 146 -9.07 10.94 -10.90
C GLN A 146 -10.43 10.95 -11.61
N ILE A 147 -10.57 11.83 -12.61
CA ILE A 147 -11.79 12.06 -13.39
C ILE A 147 -11.73 11.52 -14.83
N LYS A 148 -10.53 11.22 -15.34
CA LYS A 148 -10.31 10.60 -16.65
C LYS A 148 -9.30 9.46 -16.55
N PRO A 149 -9.36 8.48 -17.47
CA PRO A 149 -8.28 7.51 -17.63
C PRO A 149 -6.95 8.19 -17.98
N LEU A 150 -5.84 7.63 -17.49
CA LEU A 150 -4.50 8.17 -17.73
C LEU A 150 -3.78 7.37 -18.82
N GLY A 151 -3.20 8.06 -19.79
CA GLY A 151 -2.34 7.46 -20.80
C GLY A 151 -0.98 7.07 -20.23
N ILE A 152 -0.51 5.86 -20.54
CA ILE A 152 0.83 5.38 -20.20
C ILE A 152 1.45 4.80 -21.47
N THR A 153 2.69 5.18 -21.74
CA THR A 153 3.50 4.61 -22.82
C THR A 153 4.66 3.85 -22.20
N VAL A 154 4.92 2.62 -22.66
CA VAL A 154 5.98 1.78 -22.12
C VAL A 154 6.62 0.90 -23.21
N LYS A 155 7.92 0.67 -23.11
CA LYS A 155 8.64 -0.37 -23.82
C LYS A 155 9.12 -1.39 -22.80
N THR A 156 8.59 -2.62 -22.85
CA THR A 156 8.93 -3.65 -21.85
C THR A 156 8.64 -5.06 -22.36
N GLN A 157 9.46 -6.02 -21.94
CA GLN A 157 9.22 -7.45 -22.11
C GLN A 157 8.30 -8.03 -21.02
N ARG A 158 7.90 -7.21 -20.02
CA ARG A 158 7.15 -7.63 -18.83
C ARG A 158 5.68 -7.22 -18.87
N LEU A 159 5.12 -7.02 -20.07
CA LEU A 159 3.76 -6.50 -20.24
C LEU A 159 2.71 -7.34 -19.49
N GLU A 160 2.76 -8.67 -19.61
CA GLU A 160 1.80 -9.55 -18.93
C GLU A 160 1.89 -9.43 -17.41
N ALA A 161 3.12 -9.36 -16.86
CA ALA A 161 3.33 -9.18 -15.44
C ALA A 161 2.83 -7.81 -14.97
N LEU A 162 3.04 -6.75 -15.75
CA LEU A 162 2.54 -5.40 -15.49
C LEU A 162 1.01 -5.39 -15.43
N ILE A 163 0.34 -5.94 -16.46
CA ILE A 163 -1.12 -6.03 -16.53
C ILE A 163 -1.68 -6.83 -15.35
N HIS A 164 -1.12 -8.02 -15.10
CA HIS A 164 -1.54 -8.85 -13.98
C HIS A 164 -1.39 -8.12 -12.64
N HIS A 165 -0.26 -7.45 -12.45
CA HIS A 165 0.06 -6.76 -11.19
C HIS A 165 -0.89 -5.60 -10.91
N ILE A 166 -1.23 -4.79 -11.93
CA ILE A 166 -2.17 -3.68 -11.79
C ILE A 166 -3.59 -4.21 -11.57
N ASN A 167 -4.04 -5.19 -12.37
CA ASN A 167 -5.40 -5.71 -12.30
C ASN A 167 -5.70 -6.51 -11.04
N SER A 168 -4.66 -7.10 -10.41
CA SER A 168 -4.79 -7.80 -9.12
C SER A 168 -5.02 -6.86 -7.93
N GLN A 169 -4.81 -5.56 -8.09
CA GLN A 169 -5.09 -4.55 -7.06
C GLN A 169 -6.53 -4.05 -7.14
N ASP A 170 -7.06 -3.61 -6.00
CA ASP A 170 -8.45 -3.13 -5.90
C ASP A 170 -8.66 -1.71 -6.45
N THR A 171 -7.58 -1.00 -6.84
CA THR A 171 -7.63 0.43 -7.12
C THR A 171 -7.66 0.78 -8.60
N TYR A 172 -6.97 -0.01 -9.43
CA TYR A 172 -6.82 0.28 -10.86
C TYR A 172 -7.06 -0.93 -11.73
N THR A 173 -7.44 -0.66 -12.99
CA THR A 173 -7.36 -1.58 -14.12
C THR A 173 -6.58 -0.93 -15.24
N ILE A 174 -5.97 -1.75 -16.10
CA ILE A 174 -5.19 -1.27 -17.23
C ILE A 174 -5.66 -1.95 -18.51
N GLU A 175 -5.74 -1.17 -19.57
CA GLU A 175 -6.14 -1.59 -20.93
C GLU A 175 -4.99 -1.35 -21.89
N VAL A 176 -4.73 -2.27 -22.81
CA VAL A 176 -3.80 -2.07 -23.93
C VAL A 176 -4.57 -1.39 -25.05
N VAL A 177 -4.13 -0.20 -25.43
CA VAL A 177 -4.79 0.61 -26.47
C VAL A 177 -4.16 0.39 -27.83
N GLY A 178 -2.85 0.12 -27.86
CA GLY A 178 -2.12 -0.12 -29.10
C GLY A 178 -0.66 -0.49 -28.84
N ALA A 179 0.02 -0.93 -29.89
CA ALA A 179 1.45 -1.20 -29.88
C ALA A 179 2.05 -0.82 -31.23
N GLU A 180 3.16 -0.09 -31.21
CA GLU A 180 3.90 0.30 -32.42
C GLU A 180 5.40 0.35 -32.10
N ASN A 181 6.24 -0.29 -32.93
CA ASN A 181 7.72 -0.30 -32.80
C ASN A 181 8.20 -0.68 -31.38
N ASP A 182 7.64 -1.76 -30.79
CA ASP A 182 7.91 -2.23 -29.42
C ASP A 182 7.43 -1.27 -28.30
N VAL A 183 6.82 -0.16 -28.66
CA VAL A 183 6.24 0.81 -27.73
C VAL A 183 4.75 0.49 -27.57
N ILE A 184 4.32 0.31 -26.32
CA ILE A 184 2.96 -0.11 -25.99
C ILE A 184 2.24 1.07 -25.35
N SER A 185 1.09 1.40 -25.87
CA SER A 185 0.19 2.41 -25.34
C SER A 185 -0.86 1.75 -24.46
N LEU A 186 -0.94 2.21 -23.23
CA LEU A 186 -1.82 1.67 -22.19
C LEU A 186 -2.73 2.78 -21.68
N ARG A 187 -3.90 2.39 -21.15
CA ARG A 187 -4.83 3.30 -20.48
C ARG A 187 -5.14 2.78 -19.09
N LEU A 188 -4.84 3.60 -18.09
CA LEU A 188 -5.04 3.30 -16.68
C LEU A 188 -6.38 3.86 -16.21
N HIS A 189 -7.29 2.99 -15.80
CA HIS A 189 -8.61 3.34 -15.28
C HIS A 189 -8.65 3.13 -13.78
N LYS A 190 -9.21 4.08 -13.06
CA LYS A 190 -9.53 3.88 -11.67
C LYS A 190 -10.77 2.99 -11.54
N LYS A 191 -10.70 1.99 -10.68
CA LYS A 191 -11.87 1.18 -10.30
C LYS A 191 -12.84 2.03 -9.48
N ALA A 192 -14.14 1.93 -9.76
CA ALA A 192 -15.16 2.53 -8.91
C ALA A 192 -14.99 2.00 -7.48
N LYS A 193 -15.08 2.88 -6.49
CA LYS A 193 -15.15 2.43 -5.08
C LYS A 193 -16.41 1.60 -4.95
N VAL A 194 -16.27 0.31 -4.62
CA VAL A 194 -17.39 -0.51 -4.18
C VAL A 194 -17.82 0.10 -2.85
N GLU A 195 -18.87 0.89 -2.84
CA GLU A 195 -19.51 1.34 -1.62
C GLU A 195 -19.97 0.08 -0.87
N GLY A 196 -19.26 -0.23 0.21
CA GLY A 196 -19.62 -1.31 1.08
C GLY A 196 -21.06 -1.10 1.53
N GLN A 197 -21.94 -2.05 1.21
CA GLN A 197 -23.31 -2.09 1.69
C GLN A 197 -23.29 -2.07 3.22
N SER A 198 -23.35 -0.87 3.80
CA SER A 198 -23.81 -0.66 5.15
C SER A 198 -25.32 -0.77 5.11
N LYS A 199 -25.85 -2.00 5.03
CA LYS A 199 -27.23 -2.26 5.45
C LYS A 199 -27.17 -2.77 6.87
N ALA A 200 -27.32 -1.81 7.78
CA ALA A 200 -27.86 -2.09 9.09
C ALA A 200 -29.27 -2.73 8.91
N SER A 201 -29.47 -3.79 9.60
CA SER A 201 -30.80 -4.25 10.07
C SER A 201 -30.63 -4.68 11.49
#